data_5a515d871edf10e7e643ae6d1d11a41f
#
_entry.id   5a515d871edf10e7e643ae6d1d11a41f
#
_cell.length_a   1.000
_cell.length_b   1.000
_cell.length_c   1.000
_cell.angle_alpha   90.00
_cell.angle_beta   90.00
_cell.angle_gamma   90.00
#
_symmetry.space_group_name_H-M   'P 1'
#
loop_
_entity.id
_entity.type
_entity.pdbx_description
1 polymer ?
#
loop_
_entity_poly.entity_id
_entity_poly.type
_entity_poly.pdbx_seq_one_letter_code
_entity_poly.pdbx_strand_id
1 'polypeptide(L)'
;WEQQDIHLFLERCHWETRLWVDDIEVGMQNALGAPHQYDLSDVLRPGKHTLTLRIDNRIKDIDPGENSHSISDHTQGNWNGVVGDMYLQVRPKVNIARTIIYPDISDKSVRVKTILRNRKKSQTTALLALEADGKRMQKKVTLQPGTNEVDAVLSLGDEIRLWDEFHPNLYQLKVSLTDEEQNTTDSREESFGMRDFKVVDGCITVNNRPVFLRGALDCAAFPMTG
;
A
#
# COMPACT_ATOMS: atom_id res chain seq x y z
N TRP A 1 -6.26 9.77 -20.11
CA TRP A 1 -5.15 9.49 -19.15
C TRP A 1 -3.84 10.21 -19.52
N GLU A 2 -3.86 11.01 -20.55
CA GLU A 2 -2.69 11.77 -20.96
C GLU A 2 -2.19 12.62 -19.79
N GLN A 3 -0.88 12.55 -19.54
CA GLN A 3 -0.21 13.25 -18.46
C GLN A 3 -0.66 12.88 -17.03
N GLN A 4 -1.32 11.75 -16.84
CA GLN A 4 -1.64 11.20 -15.51
C GLN A 4 -0.51 10.30 -14.97
N ASP A 5 -0.59 9.93 -13.71
CA ASP A 5 0.27 8.93 -13.06
C ASP A 5 -0.36 7.55 -13.29
N ILE A 6 0.27 6.71 -14.13
CA ILE A 6 -0.30 5.44 -14.60
C ILE A 6 0.58 4.29 -14.14
N HIS A 7 -0.01 3.34 -13.43
CA HIS A 7 0.67 2.15 -12.95
C HIS A 7 -0.07 0.88 -13.38
N LEU A 8 0.69 -0.13 -13.79
CA LEU A 8 0.17 -1.50 -13.86
C LEU A 8 0.35 -2.14 -12.48
N PHE A 9 -0.74 -2.65 -11.91
CA PHE A 9 -0.77 -3.42 -10.67
C PHE A 9 -1.00 -4.89 -10.99
N LEU A 10 -0.18 -5.78 -10.36
CA LEU A 10 -0.28 -7.23 -10.43
C LEU A 10 -0.28 -7.75 -8.99
N GLU A 11 -1.36 -8.36 -8.53
CA GLU A 11 -1.55 -8.69 -7.12
C GLU A 11 -0.56 -9.74 -6.60
N ARG A 12 -0.52 -10.91 -7.24
CA ARG A 12 0.35 -12.01 -6.86
C ARG A 12 1.02 -12.59 -8.09
N CYS A 13 2.33 -12.45 -8.16
CA CYS A 13 3.14 -12.96 -9.26
C CYS A 13 4.00 -14.11 -8.75
N HIS A 14 4.13 -15.17 -9.55
CA HIS A 14 4.95 -16.29 -9.15
C HIS A 14 6.11 -16.51 -10.14
N TRP A 15 7.25 -15.85 -9.89
CA TRP A 15 7.56 -14.77 -8.94
C TRP A 15 8.29 -13.60 -9.60
N GLU A 16 9.25 -13.84 -10.52
CA GLU A 16 9.90 -12.76 -11.27
C GLU A 16 9.01 -12.32 -12.42
N THR A 17 8.77 -11.04 -12.55
CA THR A 17 8.09 -10.47 -13.72
C THR A 17 8.98 -9.46 -14.44
N ARG A 18 8.86 -9.40 -15.76
CA ARG A 18 9.49 -8.39 -16.60
C ARG A 18 8.47 -7.87 -17.61
N LEU A 19 8.34 -6.57 -17.68
CA LEU A 19 7.30 -5.90 -18.46
C LEU A 19 7.89 -5.08 -19.60
N TRP A 20 7.24 -5.17 -20.75
CA TRP A 20 7.43 -4.29 -21.91
C TRP A 20 6.11 -3.63 -22.30
N VAL A 21 6.21 -2.38 -22.76
CA VAL A 21 5.14 -1.68 -23.48
C VAL A 21 5.62 -1.50 -24.89
N ASP A 22 4.94 -2.16 -25.85
CA ASP A 22 5.41 -2.33 -27.22
C ASP A 22 6.84 -2.91 -27.20
N ASP A 23 7.83 -2.16 -27.72
CA ASP A 23 9.24 -2.58 -27.73
C ASP A 23 10.08 -1.98 -26.60
N ILE A 24 9.45 -1.23 -25.67
CA ILE A 24 10.15 -0.53 -24.59
C ILE A 24 10.09 -1.38 -23.31
N GLU A 25 11.25 -1.79 -22.80
CA GLU A 25 11.35 -2.44 -21.50
C GLU A 25 11.08 -1.43 -20.38
N VAL A 26 10.08 -1.73 -19.54
CA VAL A 26 9.71 -0.91 -18.38
C VAL A 26 10.56 -1.29 -17.16
N GLY A 27 10.83 -2.58 -17.00
CA GLY A 27 11.66 -3.08 -15.91
C GLY A 27 11.30 -4.49 -15.45
N MET A 28 11.92 -4.89 -14.33
CA MET A 28 11.77 -6.20 -13.72
C MET A 28 11.49 -6.06 -12.22
N GLN A 29 10.65 -6.94 -11.70
CA GLN A 29 10.41 -7.10 -10.27
C GLN A 29 10.53 -8.59 -9.91
N ASN A 30 11.12 -8.84 -8.73
CA ASN A 30 11.34 -10.20 -8.22
C ASN A 30 10.91 -10.24 -6.75
N ALA A 31 9.64 -10.55 -6.51
CA ALA A 31 9.06 -10.68 -5.18
C ALA A 31 7.92 -11.69 -5.20
N LEU A 32 7.96 -12.67 -4.31
CA LEU A 32 6.89 -13.66 -4.17
C LEU A 32 5.75 -13.15 -3.28
N GLY A 33 6.08 -12.43 -2.22
CA GLY A 33 5.14 -12.05 -1.16
C GLY A 33 4.58 -10.62 -1.27
N ALA A 34 4.80 -9.92 -2.39
CA ALA A 34 4.32 -8.55 -2.56
C ALA A 34 3.77 -8.33 -3.97
N PRO A 35 2.77 -7.47 -4.15
CA PRO A 35 2.29 -7.07 -5.46
C PRO A 35 3.40 -6.42 -6.29
N HIS A 36 3.40 -6.66 -7.60
CA HIS A 36 4.27 -5.96 -8.54
C HIS A 36 3.56 -4.73 -9.10
N GLN A 37 4.27 -3.60 -9.13
CA GLN A 37 3.74 -2.35 -9.66
C GLN A 37 4.73 -1.71 -10.63
N TYR A 38 4.30 -1.45 -11.86
CA TYR A 38 5.11 -0.83 -12.90
C TYR A 38 4.60 0.56 -13.22
N ASP A 39 5.47 1.55 -13.16
CA ASP A 39 5.16 2.92 -13.58
C ASP A 39 5.21 3.02 -15.12
N LEU A 40 4.07 3.29 -15.71
CA LEU A 40 3.88 3.40 -17.15
C LEU A 40 3.72 4.83 -17.65
N SER A 41 3.78 5.80 -16.75
CA SER A 41 3.41 7.19 -17.03
C SER A 41 4.27 7.84 -18.13
N ASP A 42 5.55 7.43 -18.23
CA ASP A 42 6.46 8.00 -19.22
C ASP A 42 6.53 7.21 -20.53
N VAL A 43 5.97 5.99 -20.56
CA VAL A 43 6.00 5.11 -21.74
C VAL A 43 4.66 5.04 -22.47
N LEU A 44 3.53 5.06 -21.74
CA LEU A 44 2.20 5.06 -22.37
C LEU A 44 1.90 6.43 -23.01
N ARG A 45 1.36 6.37 -24.22
CA ARG A 45 0.86 7.52 -24.98
C ARG A 45 -0.61 7.25 -25.36
N PRO A 46 -1.39 8.26 -25.78
CA PRO A 46 -2.72 8.01 -26.32
C PRO A 46 -2.64 7.06 -27.52
N GLY A 47 -3.42 5.97 -27.49
CA GLY A 47 -3.44 4.99 -28.59
C GLY A 47 -3.60 3.56 -28.08
N LYS A 48 -3.39 2.63 -29.01
CA LYS A 48 -3.38 1.20 -28.73
C LYS A 48 -1.94 0.75 -28.46
N HIS A 49 -1.74 0.05 -27.38
CA HIS A 49 -0.44 -0.48 -26.96
C HIS A 49 -0.54 -1.99 -26.71
N THR A 50 0.59 -2.65 -26.81
CA THR A 50 0.77 -4.05 -26.41
C THR A 50 1.58 -4.12 -25.13
N LEU A 51 1.02 -4.70 -24.08
CA LEU A 51 1.74 -5.03 -22.85
C LEU A 51 2.23 -6.47 -22.94
N THR A 52 3.54 -6.67 -22.87
CA THR A 52 4.16 -8.00 -22.82
C THR A 52 4.71 -8.25 -21.44
N LEU A 53 4.19 -9.26 -20.76
CA LEU A 53 4.62 -9.66 -19.42
C LEU A 53 5.28 -11.04 -19.48
N ARG A 54 6.58 -11.12 -19.17
CA ARG A 54 7.26 -12.39 -18.95
C ARG A 54 7.23 -12.72 -17.47
N ILE A 55 6.85 -13.93 -17.13
CA ILE A 55 6.84 -14.45 -15.76
C ILE A 55 7.78 -15.64 -15.70
N ASP A 56 8.69 -15.64 -14.74
CA ASP A 56 9.71 -16.65 -14.55
C ASP A 56 9.71 -17.14 -13.10
N ASN A 57 9.35 -18.41 -12.89
CA ASN A 57 9.30 -19.06 -11.59
C ASN A 57 10.46 -20.08 -11.38
N ARG A 58 11.49 -20.03 -12.23
CA ARG A 58 12.63 -20.92 -12.07
C ARG A 58 13.46 -20.54 -10.87
N ILE A 59 13.87 -21.54 -10.09
CA ILE A 59 14.87 -21.40 -9.03
C ILE A 59 16.22 -21.18 -9.69
N LYS A 60 16.84 -20.01 -9.52
CA LYS A 60 18.10 -19.66 -10.19
C LYS A 60 19.09 -18.87 -9.34
N ASP A 61 18.61 -18.08 -8.40
CA ASP A 61 19.47 -17.16 -7.63
C ASP A 61 19.71 -17.63 -6.19
N ILE A 62 18.89 -18.55 -5.71
CA ILE A 62 18.95 -19.13 -4.37
C ILE A 62 18.68 -20.64 -4.42
N ASP A 63 19.21 -21.39 -3.47
CA ASP A 63 18.78 -22.76 -3.20
C ASP A 63 17.80 -22.76 -2.01
N PRO A 64 16.48 -22.88 -2.27
CA PRO A 64 15.47 -22.85 -1.22
C PRO A 64 15.40 -24.17 -0.44
N GLY A 65 16.10 -25.24 -0.87
CA GLY A 65 15.97 -26.59 -0.35
C GLY A 65 14.71 -27.31 -0.81
N GLU A 66 14.61 -28.59 -0.50
CA GLU A 66 13.54 -29.48 -1.00
C GLU A 66 12.14 -29.13 -0.45
N ASN A 67 12.05 -28.66 0.78
CA ASN A 67 10.78 -28.43 1.48
C ASN A 67 10.37 -26.97 1.54
N SER A 68 10.75 -26.19 0.54
CA SER A 68 10.41 -24.76 0.50
C SER A 68 9.00 -24.56 -0.02
N HIS A 69 8.08 -24.09 0.84
CA HIS A 69 6.71 -23.78 0.46
C HIS A 69 6.64 -22.74 -0.65
N SER A 70 5.70 -22.92 -1.58
CA SER A 70 5.41 -22.04 -2.71
C SER A 70 6.55 -21.89 -3.74
N ILE A 71 7.69 -22.57 -3.57
CA ILE A 71 8.84 -22.50 -4.46
C ILE A 71 9.16 -23.87 -5.07
N SER A 72 9.15 -24.94 -4.25
CA SER A 72 9.40 -26.29 -4.71
C SER A 72 8.14 -27.13 -4.79
N ASP A 73 8.13 -28.17 -5.66
CA ASP A 73 6.98 -29.04 -5.86
C ASP A 73 6.79 -30.07 -4.73
N HIS A 74 7.68 -30.11 -3.74
CA HIS A 74 7.64 -31.12 -2.68
C HIS A 74 6.54 -30.89 -1.64
N THR A 75 6.14 -29.65 -1.43
CA THR A 75 5.17 -29.26 -0.40
C THR A 75 3.85 -28.78 -0.95
N GLN A 76 3.87 -28.14 -2.11
CA GLN A 76 2.69 -27.64 -2.84
C GLN A 76 2.98 -27.68 -4.33
N GLY A 77 1.93 -27.78 -5.16
CA GLY A 77 2.09 -27.63 -6.59
C GLY A 77 2.66 -26.26 -6.95
N ASN A 78 3.77 -26.24 -7.67
CA ASN A 78 4.33 -25.00 -8.21
C ASN A 78 3.46 -24.47 -9.36
N TRP A 79 3.37 -23.16 -9.51
CA TRP A 79 2.58 -22.50 -10.53
C TRP A 79 3.36 -21.36 -11.18
N ASN A 80 2.85 -20.87 -12.31
CA ASN A 80 3.42 -19.72 -12.99
C ASN A 80 2.29 -18.81 -13.47
N GLY A 81 2.46 -17.52 -13.28
CA GLY A 81 1.47 -16.56 -13.74
C GLY A 81 1.21 -15.44 -12.72
N VAL A 82 0.09 -14.77 -12.93
CA VAL A 82 -0.47 -13.76 -12.03
C VAL A 82 -1.80 -14.27 -11.51
N VAL A 83 -1.99 -14.26 -10.21
CA VAL A 83 -3.23 -14.62 -9.52
C VAL A 83 -3.78 -13.40 -8.80
N GLY A 84 -5.11 -13.27 -8.77
CA GLY A 84 -5.79 -12.12 -8.20
C GLY A 84 -5.91 -10.95 -9.16
N ASP A 85 -5.88 -9.74 -8.64
CA ASP A 85 -6.16 -8.54 -9.40
C ASP A 85 -5.02 -8.13 -10.34
N MET A 86 -5.40 -7.72 -11.55
CA MET A 86 -4.52 -7.12 -12.55
C MET A 86 -5.24 -5.94 -13.21
N TYR A 87 -4.73 -4.72 -12.98
CA TYR A 87 -5.38 -3.52 -13.52
C TYR A 87 -4.40 -2.36 -13.77
N LEU A 88 -4.82 -1.43 -14.60
CA LEU A 88 -4.18 -0.13 -14.74
C LEU A 88 -4.78 0.84 -13.72
N GLN A 89 -3.94 1.37 -12.85
CA GLN A 89 -4.29 2.41 -11.91
C GLN A 89 -3.89 3.76 -12.48
N VAL A 90 -4.85 4.67 -12.57
CA VAL A 90 -4.63 6.03 -13.07
C VAL A 90 -4.86 7.02 -11.92
N ARG A 91 -3.93 7.90 -11.68
CA ARG A 91 -3.97 8.91 -10.62
C ARG A 91 -3.63 10.30 -11.15
N PRO A 92 -4.04 11.36 -10.47
CA PRO A 92 -3.57 12.71 -10.75
C PRO A 92 -2.04 12.83 -10.63
N LYS A 93 -1.44 13.80 -11.31
CA LYS A 93 0.01 14.07 -11.21
C LYS A 93 0.49 14.41 -9.79
N VAL A 94 -0.39 14.96 -8.99
CA VAL A 94 -0.15 15.19 -7.55
C VAL A 94 -1.12 14.29 -6.81
N ASN A 95 -0.58 13.27 -6.15
CA ASN A 95 -1.39 12.22 -5.55
C ASN A 95 -0.84 11.70 -4.21
N ILE A 96 -1.68 10.95 -3.51
CA ILE A 96 -1.33 10.24 -2.29
C ILE A 96 -0.82 8.85 -2.68
N ALA A 97 0.49 8.65 -2.67
CA ALA A 97 1.09 7.36 -3.02
C ALA A 97 0.85 6.31 -1.92
N ARG A 98 0.96 6.71 -0.64
CA ARG A 98 0.79 5.80 0.50
C ARG A 98 0.41 6.57 1.75
N THR A 99 -0.39 5.93 2.63
CA THR A 99 -0.72 6.39 3.98
C THR A 99 -0.25 5.35 4.98
N ILE A 100 0.39 5.79 6.06
CA ILE A 100 0.84 4.93 7.17
C ILE A 100 0.29 5.56 8.46
N ILE A 101 -0.44 4.78 9.23
CA ILE A 101 -1.21 5.25 10.39
C ILE A 101 -0.58 4.70 11.66
N TYR A 102 -0.29 5.59 12.61
CA TYR A 102 0.27 5.28 13.92
C TYR A 102 -0.68 5.79 15.02
N PRO A 103 -1.57 4.93 15.53
CA PRO A 103 -2.42 5.28 16.66
C PRO A 103 -1.61 5.50 17.95
N ASP A 104 -2.00 6.49 18.74
CA ASP A 104 -1.51 6.71 20.08
C ASP A 104 -2.68 6.79 21.04
N ILE A 105 -2.84 5.77 21.87
CA ILE A 105 -3.94 5.68 22.84
C ILE A 105 -3.73 6.59 24.05
N SER A 106 -2.49 6.94 24.38
CA SER A 106 -2.16 7.82 25.50
C SER A 106 -2.51 9.26 25.17
N ASP A 107 -2.10 9.71 23.98
CA ASP A 107 -2.38 11.06 23.48
C ASP A 107 -3.74 11.18 22.80
N LYS A 108 -4.50 10.06 22.71
CA LYS A 108 -5.82 9.99 22.04
C LYS A 108 -5.77 10.61 20.66
N SER A 109 -4.73 10.29 19.92
CA SER A 109 -4.42 10.87 18.62
C SER A 109 -3.96 9.81 17.62
N VAL A 110 -3.91 10.19 16.37
CA VAL A 110 -3.32 9.38 15.33
C VAL A 110 -2.30 10.21 14.56
N ARG A 111 -1.04 9.75 14.52
CA ARG A 111 -0.02 10.30 13.64
C ARG A 111 -0.11 9.59 12.29
N VAL A 112 -0.21 10.38 11.26
CA VAL A 112 -0.35 9.90 9.88
C VAL A 112 0.85 10.36 9.08
N LYS A 113 1.66 9.41 8.60
CA LYS A 113 2.70 9.67 7.61
C LYS A 113 2.10 9.45 6.23
N THR A 114 2.07 10.50 5.42
CA THR A 114 1.56 10.47 4.06
C THR A 114 2.71 10.61 3.08
N ILE A 115 2.85 9.65 2.17
CA ILE A 115 3.77 9.72 1.05
C ILE A 115 3.02 10.33 -0.12
N LEU A 116 3.43 11.53 -0.51
CA LEU A 116 2.84 12.30 -1.61
C LEU A 116 3.78 12.26 -2.82
N ARG A 117 3.22 12.08 -4.00
CA ARG A 117 3.96 12.14 -5.26
C ARG A 117 3.59 13.40 -6.02
N ASN A 118 4.58 14.15 -6.44
CA ASN A 118 4.44 15.26 -7.37
C ASN A 118 5.17 14.93 -8.68
N ARG A 119 4.43 14.59 -9.73
CA ARG A 119 4.98 14.33 -11.07
C ARG A 119 5.03 15.57 -11.96
N LYS A 120 4.68 16.74 -11.43
CA LYS A 120 4.94 18.01 -12.14
C LYS A 120 6.43 18.29 -12.12
N LYS A 121 6.92 19.00 -13.14
CA LYS A 121 8.33 19.41 -13.24
C LYS A 121 8.71 20.54 -12.26
N SER A 122 7.72 21.16 -11.63
CA SER A 122 7.88 22.27 -10.71
C SER A 122 7.33 21.93 -9.33
N GLN A 123 7.83 22.64 -8.33
CA GLN A 123 7.25 22.66 -7.00
C GLN A 123 5.75 23.05 -7.08
N THR A 124 4.94 22.46 -6.23
CA THR A 124 3.52 22.80 -6.12
C THR A 124 3.12 22.87 -4.65
N THR A 125 2.09 23.65 -4.36
CA THR A 125 1.49 23.73 -3.02
C THR A 125 0.16 22.98 -3.03
N ALA A 126 -0.13 22.29 -1.93
CA ALA A 126 -1.40 21.61 -1.72
C ALA A 126 -1.82 21.70 -0.25
N LEU A 127 -3.09 21.46 0.02
CA LEU A 127 -3.64 21.33 1.36
C LEU A 127 -3.91 19.85 1.63
N LEU A 128 -3.19 19.28 2.59
CA LEU A 128 -3.42 17.94 3.12
C LEU A 128 -4.43 18.03 4.24
N ALA A 129 -5.53 17.27 4.17
CA ALA A 129 -6.50 17.16 5.24
C ALA A 129 -6.62 15.71 5.73
N LEU A 130 -6.76 15.54 7.03
CA LEU A 130 -7.07 14.30 7.72
C LEU A 130 -8.41 14.46 8.41
N GLU A 131 -9.29 13.48 8.26
CA GLU A 131 -10.62 13.48 8.88
C GLU A 131 -10.97 12.08 9.39
N ALA A 132 -11.35 11.98 10.66
CA ALA A 132 -11.85 10.75 11.26
C ALA A 132 -12.77 11.07 12.42
N ASP A 133 -13.90 10.36 12.55
CA ASP A 133 -14.85 10.47 13.66
C ASP A 133 -15.31 11.91 13.93
N GLY A 134 -15.58 12.68 12.87
CA GLY A 134 -15.98 14.10 12.93
C GLY A 134 -14.87 15.06 13.33
N LYS A 135 -13.65 14.59 13.60
CA LYS A 135 -12.47 15.41 13.82
C LYS A 135 -11.75 15.67 12.51
N ARG A 136 -11.19 16.87 12.37
CA ARG A 136 -10.49 17.27 11.16
C ARG A 136 -9.25 18.11 11.49
N MET A 137 -8.18 17.88 10.74
CA MET A 137 -7.02 18.74 10.70
C MET A 137 -6.63 19.05 9.25
N GLN A 138 -5.97 20.17 9.05
CA GLN A 138 -5.46 20.57 7.73
C GLN A 138 -4.03 21.08 7.86
N LYS A 139 -3.21 20.81 6.86
CA LYS A 139 -1.82 21.26 6.78
C LYS A 139 -1.50 21.68 5.34
N LYS A 140 -1.06 22.93 5.18
CA LYS A 140 -0.51 23.38 3.91
C LYS A 140 0.86 22.74 3.71
N VAL A 141 1.08 22.13 2.55
CA VAL A 141 2.30 21.40 2.20
C VAL A 141 2.87 21.91 0.89
N THR A 142 4.18 22.00 0.84
CA THR A 142 4.92 22.34 -0.38
C THR A 142 5.61 21.09 -0.87
N LEU A 143 5.28 20.66 -2.09
CA LEU A 143 5.71 19.40 -2.68
C LEU A 143 6.77 19.69 -3.77
N GLN A 144 7.97 19.19 -3.54
CA GLN A 144 9.01 19.18 -4.58
C GLN A 144 8.67 18.13 -5.66
N PRO A 145 9.17 18.25 -6.87
CA PRO A 145 9.08 17.19 -7.87
C PRO A 145 9.59 15.85 -7.30
N GLY A 146 8.85 14.77 -7.54
CA GLY A 146 9.16 13.45 -7.01
C GLY A 146 8.37 13.08 -5.76
N THR A 147 8.99 12.33 -4.86
CA THR A 147 8.36 11.80 -3.62
C THR A 147 8.60 12.74 -2.45
N ASN A 148 7.54 13.01 -1.69
CA ASN A 148 7.56 13.88 -0.51
C ASN A 148 6.93 13.12 0.66
N GLU A 149 7.51 13.22 1.86
CA GLU A 149 6.95 12.68 3.09
C GLU A 149 6.37 13.79 3.94
N VAL A 150 5.17 13.60 4.44
CA VAL A 150 4.48 14.56 5.29
C VAL A 150 3.92 13.83 6.51
N ASP A 151 4.33 14.26 7.70
CA ASP A 151 3.73 13.85 8.96
C ASP A 151 2.68 14.86 9.42
N ALA A 152 1.56 14.35 9.90
CA ALA A 152 0.48 15.13 10.49
C ALA A 152 -0.16 14.34 11.64
N VAL A 153 -0.69 15.04 12.64
CA VAL A 153 -1.35 14.45 13.81
C VAL A 153 -2.78 14.92 13.86
N LEU A 154 -3.72 13.97 13.97
CA LEU A 154 -5.13 14.23 14.20
C LEU A 154 -5.50 13.80 15.61
N SER A 155 -5.93 14.75 16.46
CA SER A 155 -6.50 14.44 17.76
C SER A 155 -7.92 13.92 17.59
N LEU A 156 -8.25 12.81 18.26
CA LEU A 156 -9.59 12.22 18.25
C LEU A 156 -10.46 12.67 19.44
N GLY A 157 -9.87 13.43 20.40
CA GLY A 157 -10.57 13.89 21.60
C GLY A 157 -10.62 12.81 22.69
N ASP A 158 -11.38 13.07 23.74
CA ASP A 158 -11.33 12.28 24.97
C ASP A 158 -12.06 10.94 24.89
N GLU A 159 -13.05 10.82 24.03
CA GLU A 159 -13.92 9.65 23.91
C GLU A 159 -13.45 8.71 22.79
N ILE A 160 -12.25 8.13 22.94
CA ILE A 160 -11.75 7.14 21.98
C ILE A 160 -12.31 5.74 22.29
N ARG A 161 -12.63 4.99 21.22
CA ARG A 161 -13.00 3.59 21.31
C ARG A 161 -11.77 2.74 20.99
N LEU A 162 -11.28 2.00 21.99
CA LEU A 162 -10.13 1.13 21.79
C LEU A 162 -10.52 -0.09 20.96
N TRP A 163 -9.55 -0.57 20.19
CA TRP A 163 -9.65 -1.83 19.48
C TRP A 163 -9.02 -2.94 20.35
N ASP A 164 -9.73 -4.01 20.56
CA ASP A 164 -9.19 -5.28 21.04
C ASP A 164 -9.91 -6.45 20.34
N GLU A 165 -9.50 -7.69 20.64
CA GLU A 165 -10.05 -8.89 20.01
C GLU A 165 -11.54 -9.17 20.36
N PHE A 166 -12.08 -8.54 21.40
CA PHE A 166 -13.48 -8.65 21.81
C PHE A 166 -14.29 -7.43 21.36
N HIS A 167 -13.65 -6.29 21.19
CA HIS A 167 -14.24 -5.03 20.76
C HIS A 167 -13.45 -4.45 19.57
N PRO A 168 -13.64 -5.01 18.36
CA PRO A 168 -12.86 -4.63 17.18
C PRO A 168 -13.32 -3.28 16.58
N ASN A 169 -13.29 -2.24 17.40
CA ASN A 169 -13.68 -0.89 16.99
C ASN A 169 -12.72 -0.34 15.94
N LEU A 170 -13.27 0.06 14.81
CA LEU A 170 -12.51 0.67 13.72
C LEU A 170 -12.94 2.12 13.51
N TYR A 171 -11.98 2.93 13.13
CA TYR A 171 -12.14 4.28 12.62
C TYR A 171 -11.90 4.28 11.12
N GLN A 172 -12.59 5.16 10.41
CA GLN A 172 -12.31 5.45 9.02
C GLN A 172 -11.55 6.78 8.94
N LEU A 173 -10.32 6.72 8.47
CA LEU A 173 -9.51 7.91 8.20
C LEU A 173 -9.65 8.28 6.74
N LYS A 174 -10.18 9.47 6.47
CA LYS A 174 -10.13 10.07 5.15
C LYS A 174 -8.92 10.99 5.06
N VAL A 175 -8.05 10.71 4.11
CA VAL A 175 -6.92 11.56 3.74
C VAL A 175 -7.24 12.20 2.41
N SER A 176 -7.22 13.53 2.33
CA SER A 176 -7.49 14.24 1.08
C SER A 176 -6.42 15.28 0.78
N LEU A 177 -6.16 15.44 -0.51
CA LEU A 177 -5.22 16.41 -1.04
C LEU A 177 -5.99 17.38 -1.94
N THR A 178 -5.85 18.66 -1.66
CA THR A 178 -6.58 19.73 -2.35
C THR A 178 -5.59 20.71 -2.95
N ASP A 179 -5.82 21.18 -4.16
CA ASP A 179 -4.98 22.20 -4.81
C ASP A 179 -5.26 23.62 -4.25
N GLU A 180 -4.56 24.62 -4.80
CA GLU A 180 -4.73 26.01 -4.37
C GLU A 180 -6.12 26.58 -4.73
N GLU A 181 -6.81 26.00 -5.71
CA GLU A 181 -8.17 26.37 -6.12
C GLU A 181 -9.23 25.63 -5.29
N GLN A 182 -8.82 24.88 -4.26
CA GLN A 182 -9.66 24.06 -3.38
C GLN A 182 -10.36 22.89 -4.07
N ASN A 183 -9.91 22.47 -5.26
CA ASN A 183 -10.38 21.23 -5.86
C ASN A 183 -9.65 20.04 -5.25
N THR A 184 -10.41 19.02 -4.81
CA THR A 184 -9.80 17.77 -4.34
C THR A 184 -9.11 17.08 -5.50
N THR A 185 -7.79 16.97 -5.41
CA THR A 185 -6.97 16.32 -6.45
C THR A 185 -6.91 14.82 -6.24
N ASP A 186 -6.82 14.36 -4.99
CA ASP A 186 -6.79 12.93 -4.64
C ASP A 186 -7.34 12.71 -3.23
N SER A 187 -7.91 11.52 -2.98
CA SER A 187 -8.36 11.13 -1.65
C SER A 187 -8.23 9.62 -1.44
N ARG A 188 -8.02 9.23 -0.17
CA ARG A 188 -7.99 7.84 0.27
C ARG A 188 -8.76 7.68 1.56
N GLU A 189 -9.34 6.51 1.73
CA GLU A 189 -9.96 6.07 2.97
C GLU A 189 -9.25 4.84 3.48
N GLU A 190 -8.87 4.86 4.75
CA GLU A 190 -8.13 3.80 5.41
C GLU A 190 -8.79 3.48 6.75
N SER A 191 -8.92 2.19 7.05
CA SER A 191 -9.44 1.74 8.35
C SER A 191 -8.30 1.54 9.33
N PHE A 192 -8.49 1.96 10.59
CA PHE A 192 -7.54 1.71 11.66
C PHE A 192 -8.23 1.49 13.01
N GLY A 193 -7.56 0.77 13.92
CA GLY A 193 -8.00 0.63 15.31
C GLY A 193 -7.11 1.43 16.26
N MET A 194 -7.71 2.09 17.25
CA MET A 194 -6.98 2.72 18.34
C MET A 194 -6.50 1.64 19.30
N ARG A 195 -5.24 1.23 19.15
CA ARG A 195 -4.62 0.18 19.97
C ARG A 195 -3.14 0.45 20.20
N ASP A 196 -2.68 -0.02 21.34
CA ASP A 196 -1.25 -0.13 21.67
C ASP A 196 -0.88 -1.62 21.72
N PHE A 197 -0.02 -2.07 20.80
CA PHE A 197 0.46 -3.44 20.71
C PHE A 197 1.97 -3.44 20.96
N LYS A 198 2.38 -4.08 22.06
CA LYS A 198 3.79 -4.08 22.48
C LYS A 198 4.17 -5.35 23.24
N VAL A 199 5.46 -5.52 23.45
CA VAL A 199 6.01 -6.55 24.33
C VAL A 199 6.46 -5.88 25.63
N VAL A 200 5.92 -6.36 26.76
CA VAL A 200 6.28 -5.91 28.10
C VAL A 200 6.65 -7.14 28.93
N ASP A 201 7.85 -7.13 29.48
CA ASP A 201 8.40 -8.24 30.30
C ASP A 201 8.31 -9.61 29.63
N GLY A 202 8.57 -9.65 28.32
CA GLY A 202 8.48 -10.88 27.50
C GLY A 202 7.06 -11.33 27.13
N CYS A 203 6.03 -10.59 27.56
CA CYS A 203 4.63 -10.88 27.23
C CYS A 203 4.10 -9.91 26.17
N ILE A 204 3.34 -10.43 25.22
CA ILE A 204 2.60 -9.60 24.27
C ILE A 204 1.41 -8.96 24.96
N THR A 205 1.26 -7.65 24.80
CA THR A 205 0.14 -6.89 25.37
C THR A 205 -0.61 -6.12 24.30
N VAL A 206 -1.92 -6.02 24.49
CA VAL A 206 -2.81 -5.12 23.74
C VAL A 206 -3.46 -4.17 24.74
N ASN A 207 -3.29 -2.87 24.57
CA ASN A 207 -3.81 -1.82 25.46
C ASN A 207 -3.40 -2.07 26.93
N ASN A 208 -2.14 -2.43 27.15
CA ASN A 208 -1.54 -2.80 28.43
C ASN A 208 -2.11 -4.09 29.09
N ARG A 209 -2.94 -4.86 28.40
CA ARG A 209 -3.47 -6.15 28.86
C ARG A 209 -2.66 -7.28 28.20
N PRO A 210 -2.09 -8.23 28.96
CA PRO A 210 -1.45 -9.40 28.40
C PRO A 210 -2.45 -10.20 27.55
N VAL A 211 -2.01 -10.68 26.39
CA VAL A 211 -2.83 -11.46 25.46
C VAL A 211 -2.11 -12.76 25.08
N PHE A 212 -2.90 -13.80 24.84
CA PHE A 212 -2.42 -15.06 24.30
C PHE A 212 -2.83 -15.14 22.83
N LEU A 213 -1.83 -15.09 21.94
CA LEU A 213 -2.07 -15.18 20.50
C LEU A 213 -2.40 -16.63 20.12
N ARG A 214 -3.49 -16.81 19.38
CA ARG A 214 -3.87 -18.07 18.74
C ARG A 214 -3.79 -17.85 17.23
N GLY A 215 -3.17 -18.77 16.54
CA GLY A 215 -2.99 -18.71 15.10
C GLY A 215 -3.12 -20.08 14.47
N ALA A 216 -3.30 -20.11 13.17
CA ALA A 216 -3.22 -21.29 12.32
C ALA A 216 -2.26 -21.00 11.18
N LEU A 217 -1.61 -22.06 10.68
CA LEU A 217 -0.89 -22.00 9.42
C LEU A 217 -1.91 -22.15 8.28
N ASP A 218 -1.93 -21.17 7.39
CA ASP A 218 -2.73 -21.22 6.17
C ASP A 218 -1.81 -21.23 4.96
N CYS A 219 -1.89 -22.29 4.16
CA CYS A 219 -1.12 -22.49 2.93
C CYS A 219 -2.07 -22.62 1.72
N ALA A 220 -3.20 -21.95 1.72
CA ALA A 220 -4.31 -22.13 0.78
C ALA A 220 -4.18 -21.33 -0.53
N ALA A 221 -2.98 -20.92 -0.95
CA ALA A 221 -2.77 -20.24 -2.24
C ALA A 221 -2.75 -21.27 -3.38
N PHE A 222 -3.85 -21.38 -4.11
CA PHE A 222 -3.99 -22.29 -5.25
C PHE A 222 -4.07 -21.52 -6.58
N PRO A 223 -3.43 -22.02 -7.67
CA PRO A 223 -3.36 -21.29 -8.94
C PRO A 223 -4.71 -20.95 -9.58
N MET A 224 -5.73 -21.76 -9.34
CA MET A 224 -7.05 -21.58 -9.96
C MET A 224 -8.07 -20.88 -9.06
N THR A 225 -7.82 -20.81 -7.78
CA THR A 225 -8.78 -20.26 -6.81
C THR A 225 -8.19 -19.10 -5.99
N GLY A 226 -6.89 -18.94 -6.02
CA GLY A 226 -6.19 -17.84 -5.35
C GLY A 226 -5.96 -18.04 -3.87
#